data_e067a98d6e12b8f098eb850d1f331bf4
#
_entry.id   e067a98d6e12b8f098eb850d1f331bf4
#
_cell.length_a   1.000
_cell.length_b   1.000
_cell.length_c   1.000
_cell.angle_alpha   90.00
_cell.angle_beta   90.00
_cell.angle_gamma   90.00
#
_symmetry.space_group_name_H-M   'P 1'
#
loop_
_entity.id
_entity.type
_entity.pdbx_description
1 polymer ?
#
loop_
_entity_poly.entity_id
_entity_poly.type
_entity_poly.pdbx_seq_one_letter_code
_entity_poly.pdbx_strand_id
1 'polypeptide(L)'
;MFRSIVVGTDGSDTATQAVRQAVGLARAVGANLELVSAYEPVPEQRLAEERRSAPSDAQWAIGPREDVDATLEAAAAIAREEGVEVELCPRQGDPADAILDVAEERDVDLIVVGNKGMTGAKRFLLGSVPNKVSHHAPCSVLIIRTT
;
A
#
# COMPACT_ATOMS: atom_id res chain seq x y z
N MET A 1 -12.43 13.57 -14.86
CA MET A 1 -12.23 13.42 -13.41
C MET A 1 -11.80 12.01 -13.09
N PHE A 2 -11.04 11.79 -12.04
CA PHE A 2 -10.52 10.48 -11.68
C PHE A 2 -11.65 9.52 -11.29
N ARG A 3 -11.62 8.31 -11.83
CA ARG A 3 -12.63 7.26 -11.59
C ARG A 3 -12.10 6.10 -10.78
N SER A 4 -10.81 5.85 -10.87
CA SER A 4 -10.14 4.74 -10.19
C SER A 4 -8.80 5.21 -9.65
N ILE A 5 -8.62 5.06 -8.36
CA ILE A 5 -7.44 5.53 -7.64
C ILE A 5 -6.76 4.33 -6.98
N VAL A 6 -5.44 4.26 -7.07
CA VAL A 6 -4.66 3.28 -6.32
C VAL A 6 -3.77 3.98 -5.30
N VAL A 7 -3.67 3.43 -4.11
CA VAL A 7 -2.74 3.88 -3.07
C VAL A 7 -2.04 2.68 -2.45
N GLY A 8 -0.73 2.81 -2.25
CA GLY A 8 0.06 1.79 -1.57
C GLY A 8 0.18 2.08 -0.08
N THR A 9 0.26 1.04 0.73
CA THR A 9 0.46 1.17 2.17
C THR A 9 1.27 0.01 2.72
N ASP A 10 2.10 0.29 3.72
CA ASP A 10 2.81 -0.72 4.53
C ASP A 10 2.32 -0.71 5.98
N GLY A 11 1.25 0.02 6.27
CA GLY A 11 0.69 0.15 7.60
C GLY A 11 1.37 1.18 8.48
N SER A 12 2.44 1.83 8.01
CA SER A 12 3.11 2.89 8.77
C SER A 12 2.22 4.12 8.92
N ASP A 13 2.56 5.00 9.86
CA ASP A 13 1.81 6.24 10.08
C ASP A 13 1.81 7.14 8.86
N THR A 14 2.94 7.27 8.17
CA THR A 14 3.05 8.08 6.97
C THR A 14 2.23 7.49 5.81
N ALA A 15 2.27 6.17 5.64
CA ALA A 15 1.46 5.50 4.62
C ALA A 15 -0.04 5.65 4.93
N THR A 16 -0.42 5.58 6.19
CA THR A 16 -1.81 5.75 6.62
C THR A 16 -2.30 7.18 6.32
N GLN A 17 -1.45 8.19 6.46
CA GLN A 17 -1.80 9.55 6.05
C GLN A 17 -2.08 9.64 4.55
N ALA A 18 -1.28 8.98 3.73
CA ALA A 18 -1.53 8.93 2.29
C ALA A 18 -2.85 8.20 1.97
N VAL A 19 -3.15 7.12 2.67
CA VAL A 19 -4.43 6.40 2.54
C VAL A 19 -5.59 7.33 2.87
N ARG A 20 -5.52 8.07 3.97
CA ARG A 20 -6.59 9.01 4.36
C ARG A 20 -6.83 10.07 3.30
N GLN A 21 -5.77 10.61 2.72
CA GLN A 21 -5.88 11.59 1.63
C GLN A 21 -6.50 10.97 0.38
N ALA A 22 -6.09 9.77 0.03
CA ALA A 22 -6.66 9.05 -1.13
C ALA A 22 -8.16 8.76 -0.92
N VAL A 23 -8.54 8.36 0.27
CA VAL A 23 -9.95 8.11 0.63
C VAL A 23 -10.77 9.40 0.52
N GLY A 24 -10.26 10.50 1.06
CA GLY A 24 -10.93 11.80 0.97
C GLY A 24 -11.10 12.25 -0.48
N LEU A 25 -10.09 12.07 -1.31
CA LEU A 25 -10.16 12.40 -2.73
C LEU A 25 -11.15 11.49 -3.46
N ALA A 26 -11.09 10.19 -3.23
CA ALA A 26 -12.01 9.23 -3.84
C ALA A 26 -13.47 9.57 -3.51
N ARG A 27 -13.73 9.91 -2.27
CA ARG A 27 -15.06 10.34 -1.84
C ARG A 27 -15.50 11.62 -2.58
N ALA A 28 -14.62 12.60 -2.68
CA ALA A 28 -14.92 13.89 -3.28
C ALA A 28 -15.24 13.79 -4.79
N VAL A 29 -14.55 12.88 -5.50
CA VAL A 29 -14.72 12.74 -6.96
C VAL A 29 -15.59 11.54 -7.37
N GLY A 30 -16.02 10.73 -6.41
CA GLY A 30 -16.83 9.54 -6.69
C GLY A 30 -16.03 8.39 -7.30
N ALA A 31 -14.76 8.27 -6.95
CA ALA A 31 -13.88 7.22 -7.47
C ALA A 31 -13.91 5.98 -6.58
N ASN A 32 -13.62 4.82 -7.17
CA ASN A 32 -13.29 3.63 -6.41
C ASN A 32 -11.80 3.64 -6.04
N LEU A 33 -11.44 2.85 -5.04
CA LEU A 33 -10.10 2.82 -4.48
C LEU A 33 -9.52 1.41 -4.49
N GLU A 34 -8.31 1.29 -5.02
CA GLU A 34 -7.53 0.06 -4.94
C GLU A 34 -6.45 0.26 -3.88
N LEU A 35 -6.40 -0.63 -2.90
CA LEU A 35 -5.39 -0.60 -1.84
C LEU A 35 -4.35 -1.68 -2.11
N VAL A 36 -3.09 -1.29 -2.20
CA VAL A 36 -1.98 -2.20 -2.50
C VAL A 36 -1.04 -2.26 -1.31
N SER A 37 -0.69 -3.46 -0.92
CA SER A 37 0.42 -3.69 0.01
C SER A 37 1.26 -4.84 -0.53
N ALA A 38 2.58 -4.68 -0.46
CA ALA A 38 3.51 -5.65 -1.00
C ALA A 38 4.17 -6.45 0.13
N TYR A 39 4.46 -7.70 -0.15
CA TYR A 39 5.21 -8.54 0.75
C TYR A 39 6.30 -9.27 -0.04
N GLU A 40 7.39 -9.57 0.65
CA GLU A 40 8.43 -10.43 0.10
C GLU A 40 8.33 -11.79 0.78
N PRO A 41 8.42 -12.89 0.01
CA PRO A 41 8.35 -14.21 0.62
C PRO A 41 9.57 -14.43 1.50
N VAL A 42 9.32 -14.84 2.75
CA VAL A 42 10.40 -15.26 3.66
C VAL A 42 10.84 -16.66 3.24
N PRO A 43 12.16 -16.93 3.12
CA PRO A 43 12.64 -18.27 2.86
C PRO A 43 12.03 -19.26 3.85
N GLU A 44 11.61 -20.43 3.36
CA GLU A 44 10.92 -21.43 4.16
C GLU A 44 11.69 -21.80 5.44
N GLN A 45 13.00 -21.91 5.33
CA GLN A 45 13.87 -22.21 6.47
C GLN A 45 13.78 -21.13 7.56
N ARG A 46 13.81 -19.86 7.17
CA ARG A 46 13.70 -18.74 8.10
C ARG A 46 12.32 -18.69 8.75
N LEU A 47 11.28 -18.91 7.97
CA LEU A 47 9.91 -18.95 8.47
C LEU A 47 9.72 -20.08 9.49
N ALA A 48 10.30 -21.24 9.24
CA ALA A 48 10.26 -22.37 10.16
C ALA A 48 10.98 -22.05 11.47
N GLU A 49 12.13 -21.36 11.41
CA GLU A 49 12.86 -20.93 12.60
C GLU A 49 12.07 -19.92 13.42
N GLU A 50 11.45 -18.94 12.79
CA GLU A 50 10.61 -17.95 13.44
C GLU A 50 9.41 -18.62 14.13
N ARG A 51 8.78 -19.56 13.47
CA ARG A 51 7.65 -20.31 14.03
C ARG A 51 8.06 -21.15 15.24
N ARG A 52 9.26 -21.73 15.21
CA ARG A 52 9.77 -22.51 16.35
C ARG A 52 10.07 -21.67 17.57
N SER A 53 10.50 -20.43 17.37
CA SER A 53 10.81 -19.51 18.47
C SER A 53 9.60 -18.75 19.00
N ALA A 54 8.47 -18.77 18.30
CA ALA A 54 7.25 -18.11 18.71
C ALA A 54 6.43 -18.96 19.68
N PRO A 55 5.67 -18.35 20.62
CA PRO A 55 4.68 -19.08 21.40
C PRO A 55 3.71 -19.86 20.51
N SER A 56 3.29 -21.03 20.96
CA SER A 56 2.45 -21.92 20.14
C SER A 56 1.13 -21.31 19.69
N ASP A 57 0.58 -20.41 20.50
CA ASP A 57 -0.67 -19.71 20.17
C ASP A 57 -0.46 -18.61 19.13
N ALA A 58 0.77 -18.17 18.90
CA ALA A 58 1.11 -17.13 17.93
C ALA A 58 1.76 -17.68 16.66
N GLN A 59 2.10 -18.95 16.61
CA GLN A 59 2.84 -19.54 15.47
C GLN A 59 2.10 -19.42 14.13
N TRP A 60 0.78 -19.49 14.14
CA TRP A 60 -0.03 -19.36 12.93
C TRP A 60 -0.04 -17.94 12.35
N ALA A 61 0.28 -16.93 13.17
CA ALA A 61 0.26 -15.53 12.75
C ALA A 61 1.58 -15.08 12.10
N ILE A 62 2.59 -15.92 12.08
CA ILE A 62 3.90 -15.60 11.51
C ILE A 62 3.91 -15.89 10.01
N GLY A 63 3.98 -14.83 9.22
CA GLY A 63 4.08 -14.91 7.77
C GLY A 63 3.84 -13.57 7.13
N PRO A 64 4.55 -13.22 6.06
CA PRO A 64 4.43 -11.90 5.43
C PRO A 64 3.06 -11.64 4.83
N ARG A 65 2.37 -12.69 4.37
CA ARG A 65 1.05 -12.54 3.75
C ARG A 65 -0.01 -12.13 4.76
N GLU A 66 0.02 -12.71 5.94
CA GLU A 66 -0.93 -12.39 7.00
C GLU A 66 -0.76 -10.94 7.48
N ASP A 67 0.49 -10.45 7.55
CA ASP A 67 0.78 -9.07 7.92
C ASP A 67 0.22 -8.10 6.87
N VAL A 68 0.35 -8.43 5.60
CA VAL A 68 -0.19 -7.63 4.51
C VAL A 68 -1.71 -7.63 4.54
N ASP A 69 -2.35 -8.77 4.77
CA ASP A 69 -3.80 -8.84 4.86
C ASP A 69 -4.33 -7.97 6.00
N ALA A 70 -3.67 -7.99 7.16
CA ALA A 70 -4.05 -7.14 8.30
C ALA A 70 -3.85 -5.65 7.97
N THR A 71 -2.76 -5.29 7.31
CA THR A 71 -2.48 -3.93 6.87
C THR A 71 -3.57 -3.43 5.92
N LEU A 72 -3.94 -4.23 4.94
CA LEU A 72 -4.97 -3.88 3.97
C LEU A 72 -6.35 -3.76 4.63
N GLU A 73 -6.69 -4.64 5.56
CA GLU A 73 -7.97 -4.55 6.26
C GLU A 73 -8.07 -3.28 7.11
N ALA A 74 -6.98 -2.88 7.76
CA ALA A 74 -6.95 -1.63 8.52
C ALA A 74 -7.16 -0.41 7.61
N ALA A 75 -6.52 -0.40 6.45
CA ALA A 75 -6.70 0.66 5.47
C ALA A 75 -8.12 0.67 4.87
N ALA A 76 -8.67 -0.53 4.61
CA ALA A 76 -10.03 -0.68 4.10
C ALA A 76 -11.07 -0.13 5.08
N ALA A 77 -10.86 -0.30 6.38
CA ALA A 77 -11.76 0.24 7.39
C ALA A 77 -11.89 1.77 7.27
N ILE A 78 -10.79 2.45 6.99
CA ILE A 78 -10.79 3.91 6.77
C ILE A 78 -11.68 4.27 5.57
N ALA A 79 -11.54 3.55 4.47
CA ALA A 79 -12.32 3.79 3.26
C ALA A 79 -13.82 3.51 3.48
N ARG A 80 -14.13 2.42 4.14
CA ARG A 80 -15.53 2.01 4.39
C ARG A 80 -16.25 3.00 5.30
N GLU A 81 -15.57 3.56 6.29
CA GLU A 81 -16.14 4.60 7.15
C GLU A 81 -16.58 5.84 6.36
N GLU A 82 -15.90 6.13 5.27
CA GLU A 82 -16.19 7.26 4.40
C GLU A 82 -17.13 6.89 3.23
N GLY A 83 -17.59 5.66 3.17
CA GLY A 83 -18.48 5.18 2.11
C GLY A 83 -17.80 5.00 0.76
N VAL A 84 -16.48 4.82 0.75
CA VAL A 84 -15.70 4.61 -0.48
C VAL A 84 -15.60 3.11 -0.77
N GLU A 85 -15.92 2.73 -1.99
CA GLU A 85 -15.72 1.34 -2.44
C GLU A 85 -14.24 1.05 -2.57
N VAL A 86 -13.81 -0.10 -2.06
CA VAL A 86 -12.40 -0.45 -1.98
C VAL A 86 -12.19 -1.91 -2.37
N GLU A 87 -11.09 -2.16 -3.08
CA GLU A 87 -10.57 -3.49 -3.33
C GLU A 87 -9.19 -3.63 -2.72
N LEU A 88 -8.89 -4.80 -2.19
CA LEU A 88 -7.62 -5.10 -1.56
C LEU A 88 -6.74 -5.89 -2.52
N CYS A 89 -5.54 -5.40 -2.74
CA CYS A 89 -4.59 -5.96 -3.70
C CYS A 89 -3.28 -6.33 -3.00
N PRO A 90 -3.23 -7.47 -2.29
CA PRO A 90 -1.96 -7.96 -1.78
C PRO A 90 -1.10 -8.45 -2.94
N ARG A 91 0.17 -8.06 -2.96
CA ARG A 91 1.10 -8.42 -4.03
C ARG A 91 2.43 -8.87 -3.45
N GLN A 92 3.04 -9.83 -4.11
CA GLN A 92 4.39 -10.27 -3.79
C GLN A 92 5.39 -9.43 -4.56
N GLY A 93 6.45 -8.99 -3.89
CA GLY A 93 7.57 -8.30 -4.54
C GLY A 93 7.78 -6.87 -4.07
N ASP A 94 8.44 -6.09 -4.89
CA ASP A 94 8.77 -4.70 -4.59
C ASP A 94 7.51 -3.81 -4.52
N PRO A 95 7.39 -2.93 -3.50
CA PRO A 95 6.21 -2.09 -3.36
C PRO A 95 5.91 -1.19 -4.56
N ALA A 96 6.92 -0.57 -5.15
CA ALA A 96 6.70 0.30 -6.31
C ALA A 96 6.20 -0.49 -7.51
N ASP A 97 6.81 -1.66 -7.77
CA ASP A 97 6.37 -2.54 -8.86
C ASP A 97 4.93 -3.02 -8.64
N ALA A 98 4.59 -3.35 -7.40
CA ALA A 98 3.23 -3.79 -7.06
C ALA A 98 2.20 -2.71 -7.37
N ILE A 99 2.48 -1.46 -7.00
CA ILE A 99 1.60 -0.33 -7.29
C ILE A 99 1.45 -0.13 -8.80
N LEU A 100 2.56 -0.16 -9.53
CA LEU A 100 2.56 0.02 -10.98
C LEU A 100 1.79 -1.11 -11.70
N ASP A 101 1.97 -2.34 -11.25
CA ASP A 101 1.29 -3.50 -11.83
C ASP A 101 -0.23 -3.40 -11.62
N VAL A 102 -0.68 -3.03 -10.43
CA VAL A 102 -2.11 -2.85 -10.16
C VAL A 102 -2.67 -1.69 -10.98
N ALA A 103 -1.93 -0.60 -11.10
CA ALA A 103 -2.36 0.54 -11.91
C ALA A 103 -2.60 0.15 -13.37
N GLU A 104 -1.73 -0.68 -13.93
CA GLU A 104 -1.88 -1.20 -15.29
C GLU A 104 -3.03 -2.21 -15.40
N GLU A 105 -3.03 -3.22 -14.53
CA GLU A 105 -4.02 -4.31 -14.55
C GLU A 105 -5.47 -3.80 -14.39
N ARG A 106 -5.65 -2.80 -13.55
CA ARG A 106 -6.96 -2.26 -13.19
C ARG A 106 -7.33 -1.00 -13.95
N ASP A 107 -6.48 -0.58 -14.87
CA ASP A 107 -6.70 0.63 -15.67
C ASP A 107 -6.98 1.85 -14.80
N VAL A 108 -6.18 2.02 -13.77
CA VAL A 108 -6.28 3.11 -12.78
C VAL A 108 -5.86 4.42 -13.43
N ASP A 109 -6.53 5.50 -13.11
CA ASP A 109 -6.22 6.81 -13.68
C ASP A 109 -5.50 7.77 -12.72
N LEU A 110 -5.34 7.38 -11.45
CA LEU A 110 -4.54 8.13 -10.49
C LEU A 110 -3.84 7.22 -9.51
N ILE A 111 -2.55 7.42 -9.32
CA ILE A 111 -1.77 6.78 -8.25
C ILE A 111 -1.51 7.81 -7.16
N VAL A 112 -1.77 7.44 -5.90
CA VAL A 112 -1.47 8.28 -4.74
C VAL A 112 -0.36 7.62 -3.94
N VAL A 113 0.69 8.36 -3.65
CA VAL A 113 1.83 7.90 -2.83
C VAL A 113 2.25 8.99 -1.85
N GLY A 114 2.80 8.58 -0.72
CA GLY A 114 3.46 9.51 0.20
C GLY A 114 4.83 9.95 -0.35
N ASN A 115 5.32 11.07 0.10
CA ASN A 115 6.59 11.60 -0.40
C ASN A 115 7.82 10.84 0.08
N LYS A 116 7.73 10.08 1.16
CA LYS A 116 8.86 9.34 1.73
C LYS A 116 8.89 7.86 1.40
N GLY A 117 7.79 7.32 0.85
CA GLY A 117 7.69 5.88 0.63
C GLY A 117 7.68 5.11 1.94
N MET A 118 8.14 3.86 1.89
CA MET A 118 8.03 2.89 2.99
C MET A 118 9.33 2.75 3.79
N THR A 119 10.39 3.38 3.35
CA THR A 119 11.67 3.42 4.09
C THR A 119 11.99 4.87 4.41
N GLY A 120 12.56 5.12 5.58
CA GLY A 120 12.91 6.48 5.98
C GLY A 120 13.81 7.17 4.96
N ALA A 121 13.32 8.21 4.32
CA ALA A 121 14.10 9.05 3.42
C ALA A 121 14.44 10.36 4.13
N LYS A 122 15.50 11.00 3.68
CA LYS A 122 15.87 12.32 4.19
C LYS A 122 14.79 13.34 3.81
N ARG A 123 14.61 14.34 4.66
CA ARG A 123 13.54 15.34 4.60
C ARG A 123 13.29 15.97 3.23
N PHE A 124 14.33 16.20 2.45
CA PHE A 124 14.24 16.91 1.18
C PHE A 124 14.32 15.99 -0.03
N LEU A 125 14.39 14.68 0.18
CA LEU A 125 14.50 13.72 -0.90
C LEU A 125 13.20 12.93 -1.03
N LEU A 126 12.79 12.71 -2.25
CA LEU A 126 11.69 11.81 -2.55
C LEU A 126 12.12 10.38 -2.24
N GLY A 127 11.31 9.62 -1.52
CA GLY A 127 11.59 8.22 -1.21
C GLY A 127 11.66 7.34 -2.46
N SER A 128 12.21 6.15 -2.31
CA SER A 128 12.41 5.22 -3.43
C SER A 128 11.10 4.80 -4.11
N VAL A 129 10.05 4.55 -3.34
CA VAL A 129 8.75 4.15 -3.89
C VAL A 129 8.13 5.28 -4.70
N PRO A 130 7.91 6.49 -4.15
CA PRO A 130 7.33 7.58 -4.94
C PRO A 130 8.22 8.00 -6.11
N ASN A 131 9.53 7.92 -5.98
CA ASN A 131 10.45 8.23 -7.08
C ASN A 131 10.26 7.26 -8.25
N LYS A 132 10.28 5.96 -7.98
CA LYS A 132 10.09 4.94 -9.02
C LYS A 132 8.70 5.01 -9.64
N VAL A 133 7.67 5.18 -8.82
CA VAL A 133 6.29 5.30 -9.29
C VAL A 133 6.14 6.51 -10.20
N SER A 134 6.67 7.67 -9.82
CA SER A 134 6.53 8.88 -10.62
C SER A 134 7.22 8.79 -11.98
N HIS A 135 8.31 8.03 -12.07
CA HIS A 135 9.03 7.83 -13.34
C HIS A 135 8.37 6.83 -14.28
N HIS A 136 7.63 5.86 -13.75
CA HIS A 136 7.13 4.72 -14.54
C HIS A 136 5.60 4.60 -14.58
N ALA A 137 4.88 5.52 -13.97
CA ALA A 137 3.43 5.44 -13.88
C ALA A 137 2.76 5.48 -15.27
N PRO A 138 1.75 4.62 -15.50
CA PRO A 138 0.96 4.67 -16.74
C PRO A 138 -0.12 5.77 -16.71
N CYS A 139 -0.24 6.51 -15.61
CA CYS A 139 -1.28 7.50 -15.37
C CYS A 139 -0.76 8.64 -14.49
N SER A 140 -1.63 9.54 -14.09
CA SER A 140 -1.29 10.65 -13.18
C SER A 140 -0.86 10.15 -11.81
N VAL A 141 0.04 10.88 -11.17
CA VAL A 141 0.55 10.56 -9.83
C VAL A 141 0.37 11.77 -8.93
N LEU A 142 -0.22 11.55 -7.77
CA LEU A 142 -0.33 12.55 -6.73
C LEU A 142 0.59 12.16 -5.57
N ILE A 143 1.54 13.02 -5.26
CA ILE A 143 2.47 12.80 -4.16
C ILE A 143 1.98 13.60 -2.95
N ILE A 144 1.65 12.88 -1.88
CA ILE A 144 1.16 13.49 -0.65
C ILE A 144 2.35 13.75 0.27
N ARG A 145 2.44 14.97 0.74
CA ARG A 145 3.45 15.32 1.73
C ARG A 145 3.00 14.84 3.10
N THR A 146 3.69 13.83 3.64
CA THR A 146 3.35 13.20 4.92
C THR A 146 4.26 13.63 6.07
N THR A 147 5.26 14.44 5.79
CA THR A 147 6.19 14.92 6.83
C THR A 147 6.60 16.36 6.57
#